data_34434142aa9f797b04d660af0998552a
#
_entry.id   34434142aa9f797b04d660af0998552a
#
_cell.length_a   1.000
_cell.length_b   1.000
_cell.length_c   1.000
_cell.angle_alpha   90.00
_cell.angle_beta   90.00
_cell.angle_gamma   90.00
#
_symmetry.space_group_name_H-M   'P 1'
#
loop_
_entity.id
_entity.type
_entity.pdbx_description
1 polymer ?
#
loop_
_entity_poly.entity_id
_entity_poly.type
_entity_poly.pdbx_seq_one_letter_code
_entity_poly.pdbx_strand_id
1 'polypeptide(L)'
;MLKQVWRWVSLFPLLHPVWFNLLLLVLAWSIVGVAYQSNDDLVIASVLDGWGDPSYADAHVIFVNPLLTGLLLKVAPVLGGLSVWPVFLALATLSSGAAIFTMLTAHARKARRYDFNTLVLLLVWLLIMPGFYAALQFSHAAFLTGFTGVLVCLKYGSSWKGLCTGGFLCVLGSMIRLDAALVCDAFWGAILLAGSLDGFKPSREKMRARGRLWLALAGVLAVSFGLNEYNKHAHRNVLEGCDVAAWNQARALLSDTCPIRPEGAYQCEEYGVFANDIKMVRMFTNCDMDAFNTDYLERLLLARDGGEFWPRAWVRGEKALHLFSWDSVMDLLPCWILFGLACRVSFRRGDSPALVFCVGALLVLI
;
A
#
# COMPACT_ATOMS: atom_id res chain seq x y z
N MET A 1 -5.66 36.33 -27.29
CA MET A 1 -4.70 35.20 -27.29
C MET A 1 -4.28 34.82 -25.87
N LEU A 2 -3.70 35.67 -25.04
CA LEU A 2 -3.26 35.34 -23.66
C LEU A 2 -4.34 34.74 -22.78
N LYS A 3 -5.58 35.25 -22.76
CA LYS A 3 -6.70 34.68 -21.97
C LYS A 3 -7.08 33.28 -22.40
N GLN A 4 -6.94 32.93 -23.66
CA GLN A 4 -7.19 31.57 -24.15
C GLN A 4 -6.09 30.62 -23.73
N VAL A 5 -4.82 31.03 -23.84
CA VAL A 5 -3.67 30.24 -23.35
C VAL A 5 -3.77 29.99 -21.86
N TRP A 6 -4.06 31.00 -21.04
CA TRP A 6 -4.29 30.84 -19.61
C TRP A 6 -5.42 29.86 -19.29
N ARG A 7 -6.52 29.91 -20.02
CA ARG A 7 -7.63 28.98 -19.85
C ARG A 7 -7.23 27.52 -20.19
N TRP A 8 -6.42 27.33 -21.24
CA TRP A 8 -5.90 26.01 -21.58
C TRP A 8 -4.93 25.49 -20.53
N VAL A 9 -3.98 26.30 -20.10
CA VAL A 9 -3.01 25.92 -19.05
C VAL A 9 -3.72 25.59 -17.74
N SER A 10 -4.66 26.41 -17.31
CA SER A 10 -5.39 26.17 -16.07
C SER A 10 -6.28 24.94 -16.11
N LEU A 11 -6.81 24.56 -17.28
CA LEU A 11 -7.65 23.36 -17.44
C LEU A 11 -6.84 22.09 -17.79
N PHE A 12 -5.53 22.22 -18.04
CA PHE A 12 -4.68 21.08 -18.42
C PHE A 12 -4.80 19.88 -17.47
N PRO A 13 -4.74 20.01 -16.13
CA PRO A 13 -4.89 18.88 -15.23
C PRO A 13 -6.22 18.14 -15.40
N LEU A 14 -7.32 18.86 -15.64
CA LEU A 14 -8.63 18.28 -15.84
C LEU A 14 -8.80 17.61 -17.19
N LEU A 15 -8.30 18.23 -18.25
CA LEU A 15 -8.49 17.72 -19.62
C LEU A 15 -7.56 16.57 -19.94
N HIS A 16 -6.37 16.56 -19.35
CA HIS A 16 -5.29 15.61 -19.64
C HIS A 16 -4.73 14.97 -18.35
N PRO A 17 -5.52 14.26 -17.54
CA PRO A 17 -5.10 13.76 -16.23
C PRO A 17 -3.88 12.82 -16.28
N VAL A 18 -3.75 12.02 -17.33
CA VAL A 18 -2.57 11.13 -17.51
C VAL A 18 -1.31 11.96 -17.74
N TRP A 19 -1.36 12.92 -18.67
CA TRP A 19 -0.23 13.80 -18.97
C TRP A 19 0.12 14.69 -17.79
N PHE A 20 -0.88 15.14 -17.03
CA PHE A 20 -0.66 15.89 -15.81
C PHE A 20 0.11 15.08 -14.76
N ASN A 21 -0.29 13.83 -14.51
CA ASN A 21 0.41 12.97 -13.57
C ASN A 21 1.81 12.57 -14.08
N LEU A 22 1.97 12.34 -15.37
CA LEU A 22 3.30 12.12 -15.97
C LEU A 22 4.20 13.35 -15.80
N LEU A 23 3.68 14.55 -16.01
CA LEU A 23 4.42 15.78 -15.75
C LEU A 23 4.84 15.90 -14.28
N LEU A 24 3.94 15.59 -13.34
CA LEU A 24 4.27 15.59 -11.91
C LEU A 24 5.37 14.57 -11.58
N LEU A 25 5.32 13.38 -12.15
CA LEU A 25 6.36 12.36 -11.98
C LEU A 25 7.70 12.86 -12.50
N VAL A 26 7.74 13.39 -13.72
CA VAL A 26 8.97 13.94 -14.33
C VAL A 26 9.53 15.08 -13.49
N LEU A 27 8.69 16.00 -13.03
CA LEU A 27 9.11 17.10 -12.17
C LEU A 27 9.62 16.60 -10.82
N ALA A 28 8.93 15.65 -10.17
CA ALA A 28 9.37 15.06 -8.92
C ALA A 28 10.76 14.42 -9.06
N TRP A 29 10.98 13.64 -10.12
CA TRP A 29 12.27 13.02 -10.38
C TRP A 29 13.38 14.02 -10.73
N SER A 30 13.03 15.11 -11.45
CA SER A 30 14.00 16.13 -11.84
C SER A 30 14.42 17.04 -10.69
N ILE A 31 13.51 17.31 -9.73
CA ILE A 31 13.75 18.28 -8.64
C ILE A 31 14.22 17.57 -7.35
N VAL A 32 13.55 16.48 -6.99
CA VAL A 32 13.79 15.76 -5.73
C VAL A 32 14.72 14.58 -5.94
N GLY A 33 14.70 14.02 -7.15
CA GLY A 33 15.34 12.73 -7.46
C GLY A 33 14.37 11.57 -7.26
N VAL A 34 14.85 10.36 -7.50
CA VAL A 34 14.12 9.12 -7.25
C VAL A 34 14.96 8.21 -6.38
N ALA A 35 14.34 7.66 -5.35
CA ALA A 35 14.97 6.72 -4.44
C ALA A 35 13.97 5.69 -3.95
N TYR A 36 14.46 4.53 -3.53
CA TYR A 36 13.65 3.62 -2.73
C TYR A 36 13.44 4.21 -1.34
N GLN A 37 12.20 4.14 -0.86
CA GLN A 37 11.88 4.62 0.49
C GLN A 37 12.23 3.59 1.56
N SER A 38 12.28 2.31 1.20
CA SER A 38 12.59 1.22 2.12
C SER A 38 13.76 0.38 1.62
N ASN A 39 14.49 -0.19 2.57
CA ASN A 39 15.55 -1.17 2.26
C ASN A 39 14.98 -2.42 1.57
N ASP A 40 13.73 -2.77 1.87
CA ASP A 40 13.06 -3.92 1.26
C ASP A 40 12.95 -3.76 -0.27
N ASP A 41 12.60 -2.57 -0.75
CA ASP A 41 12.53 -2.30 -2.19
C ASP A 41 13.89 -2.45 -2.89
N LEU A 42 14.97 -2.04 -2.21
CA LEU A 42 16.33 -2.23 -2.72
C LEU A 42 16.69 -3.70 -2.79
N VAL A 43 16.37 -4.48 -1.75
CA VAL A 43 16.61 -5.93 -1.72
C VAL A 43 15.79 -6.63 -2.79
N ILE A 44 14.50 -6.30 -2.94
CA ILE A 44 13.64 -6.87 -3.98
C ILE A 44 14.24 -6.59 -5.37
N ALA A 45 14.64 -5.36 -5.64
CA ALA A 45 15.27 -4.99 -6.91
C ALA A 45 16.55 -5.80 -7.14
N SER A 46 17.42 -5.91 -6.12
CA SER A 46 18.69 -6.64 -6.23
C SER A 46 18.50 -8.12 -6.50
N VAL A 47 17.51 -8.76 -5.85
CA VAL A 47 17.19 -10.18 -6.09
C VAL A 47 16.63 -10.38 -7.52
N LEU A 48 15.75 -9.50 -7.97
CA LEU A 48 15.18 -9.57 -9.33
C LEU A 48 16.22 -9.27 -10.41
N ASP A 49 17.23 -8.47 -10.11
CA ASP A 49 18.34 -8.16 -11.01
C ASP A 49 19.52 -9.17 -10.87
N GLY A 50 19.36 -10.20 -10.01
CA GLY A 50 20.38 -11.23 -9.78
C GLY A 50 21.68 -10.67 -9.17
N TRP A 51 21.58 -9.61 -8.35
CA TRP A 51 22.74 -8.93 -7.75
C TRP A 51 23.76 -8.44 -8.80
N GLY A 52 23.28 -8.10 -9.99
CA GLY A 52 24.10 -7.64 -11.11
C GLY A 52 24.44 -8.74 -12.14
N ASP A 53 24.13 -9.99 -11.85
CA ASP A 53 24.21 -11.11 -12.81
C ASP A 53 22.81 -11.73 -13.01
N PRO A 54 22.17 -11.55 -14.18
CA PRO A 54 20.82 -12.06 -14.42
C PRO A 54 20.67 -13.59 -14.25
N SER A 55 21.77 -14.35 -14.23
CA SER A 55 21.71 -15.80 -13.99
C SER A 55 21.31 -16.17 -12.57
N TYR A 56 21.45 -15.24 -11.63
CA TYR A 56 21.03 -15.38 -10.24
C TYR A 56 19.70 -14.70 -9.91
N ALA A 57 19.01 -14.19 -10.93
CA ALA A 57 17.71 -13.54 -10.71
C ALA A 57 16.67 -14.56 -10.22
N ASP A 58 15.98 -14.22 -9.12
CA ASP A 58 14.98 -15.10 -8.50
C ASP A 58 13.64 -14.38 -8.34
N ALA A 59 12.57 -15.14 -8.52
CA ALA A 59 11.20 -14.68 -8.31
C ALA A 59 10.76 -14.72 -6.83
N HIS A 60 11.47 -15.45 -5.96
CA HIS A 60 11.11 -15.63 -4.56
C HIS A 60 11.63 -14.50 -3.70
N VAL A 61 10.96 -13.36 -3.79
CA VAL A 61 11.26 -12.18 -2.96
C VAL A 61 10.25 -12.04 -1.82
N ILE A 62 10.76 -11.65 -0.66
CA ILE A 62 9.94 -11.46 0.54
C ILE A 62 8.88 -10.38 0.26
N PHE A 63 7.67 -10.58 0.78
CA PHE A 63 6.49 -9.70 0.70
C PHE A 63 5.76 -9.65 -0.64
N VAL A 64 6.40 -9.98 -1.75
CA VAL A 64 5.80 -9.93 -3.09
C VAL A 64 5.45 -11.33 -3.56
N ASN A 65 4.30 -11.47 -4.22
CA ASN A 65 3.85 -12.77 -4.69
C ASN A 65 4.75 -13.28 -5.84
N PRO A 66 5.27 -14.53 -5.78
CA PRO A 66 6.18 -15.08 -6.79
C PRO A 66 5.59 -15.16 -8.21
N LEU A 67 4.26 -15.18 -8.36
CA LEU A 67 3.63 -15.12 -9.68
C LEU A 67 3.83 -13.74 -10.31
N LEU A 68 3.77 -12.66 -9.51
CA LEU A 68 4.01 -11.31 -10.01
C LEU A 68 5.48 -11.13 -10.37
N THR A 69 6.39 -11.47 -9.46
CA THR A 69 7.84 -11.34 -9.68
C THR A 69 8.32 -12.24 -10.81
N GLY A 70 7.81 -13.47 -10.92
CA GLY A 70 8.06 -14.34 -12.04
C GLY A 70 7.57 -13.78 -13.40
N LEU A 71 6.45 -13.05 -13.41
CA LEU A 71 6.01 -12.32 -14.60
C LEU A 71 6.95 -11.15 -14.92
N LEU A 72 7.38 -10.41 -13.89
CA LEU A 72 8.32 -9.29 -14.06
C LEU A 72 9.67 -9.76 -14.62
N LEU A 73 10.20 -10.89 -14.15
CA LEU A 73 11.43 -11.48 -14.69
C LEU A 73 11.31 -11.84 -16.16
N LYS A 74 10.14 -12.30 -16.62
CA LYS A 74 9.91 -12.54 -18.06
C LYS A 74 9.90 -11.26 -18.90
N VAL A 75 9.55 -10.12 -18.30
CA VAL A 75 9.54 -8.81 -18.95
C VAL A 75 10.90 -8.12 -18.87
N ALA A 76 11.72 -8.41 -17.87
CA ALA A 76 13.01 -7.77 -17.63
C ALA A 76 13.93 -7.71 -18.87
N PRO A 77 14.07 -8.76 -19.72
CA PRO A 77 14.91 -8.69 -20.91
C PRO A 77 14.49 -7.60 -21.91
N VAL A 78 13.20 -7.24 -21.95
CA VAL A 78 12.68 -6.22 -22.86
C VAL A 78 13.11 -4.81 -22.44
N LEU A 79 13.47 -4.61 -21.17
CA LEU A 79 13.84 -3.32 -20.60
C LEU A 79 15.29 -2.89 -20.90
N GLY A 80 16.08 -3.71 -21.60
CA GLY A 80 17.41 -3.33 -22.08
C GLY A 80 18.42 -2.99 -20.98
N GLY A 81 18.35 -3.69 -19.84
CA GLY A 81 19.25 -3.50 -18.69
C GLY A 81 18.74 -2.54 -17.62
N LEU A 82 17.54 -1.98 -17.78
CA LEU A 82 16.89 -1.27 -16.69
C LEU A 82 16.33 -2.29 -15.67
N SER A 83 16.49 -2.01 -14.38
CA SER A 83 15.87 -2.82 -13.32
C SER A 83 14.35 -2.84 -13.50
N VAL A 84 13.78 -4.04 -13.47
CA VAL A 84 12.34 -4.22 -13.71
C VAL A 84 11.49 -3.71 -12.54
N TRP A 85 12.03 -3.76 -11.31
CA TRP A 85 11.29 -3.40 -10.11
C TRP A 85 10.93 -1.91 -10.03
N PRO A 86 11.89 -0.96 -10.11
CA PRO A 86 11.56 0.46 -10.07
C PRO A 86 10.68 0.89 -11.26
N VAL A 87 10.87 0.30 -12.43
CA VAL A 87 10.02 0.56 -13.60
C VAL A 87 8.58 0.13 -13.31
N PHE A 88 8.39 -1.07 -12.75
CA PHE A 88 7.07 -1.56 -12.35
C PHE A 88 6.42 -0.65 -11.30
N LEU A 89 7.13 -0.29 -10.23
CA LEU A 89 6.61 0.60 -9.17
C LEU A 89 6.20 1.96 -9.73
N ALA A 90 7.04 2.57 -10.58
CA ALA A 90 6.75 3.84 -11.22
C ALA A 90 5.49 3.77 -12.09
N LEU A 91 5.36 2.72 -12.90
CA LEU A 91 4.20 2.52 -13.77
C LEU A 91 2.92 2.22 -12.96
N ALA A 92 2.99 1.40 -11.92
CA ALA A 92 1.87 1.11 -11.04
C ALA A 92 1.39 2.37 -10.32
N THR A 93 2.31 3.16 -9.77
CA THR A 93 2.00 4.42 -9.07
C THR A 93 1.43 5.47 -10.03
N LEU A 94 2.05 5.64 -11.21
CA LEU A 94 1.59 6.61 -12.23
C LEU A 94 0.20 6.26 -12.76
N SER A 95 0.00 5.00 -13.17
CA SER A 95 -1.28 4.57 -13.75
C SER A 95 -2.41 4.63 -12.73
N SER A 96 -2.15 4.20 -11.50
CA SER A 96 -3.12 4.28 -10.40
C SER A 96 -3.42 5.73 -10.01
N GLY A 97 -2.40 6.55 -9.85
CA GLY A 97 -2.56 7.98 -9.57
C GLY A 97 -3.38 8.69 -10.66
N ALA A 98 -3.06 8.47 -11.93
CA ALA A 98 -3.81 9.06 -13.04
C ALA A 98 -5.27 8.56 -13.09
N ALA A 99 -5.52 7.28 -12.81
CA ALA A 99 -6.87 6.71 -12.75
C ALA A 99 -7.69 7.30 -11.60
N ILE A 100 -7.13 7.37 -10.40
CA ILE A 100 -7.76 7.98 -9.22
C ILE A 100 -8.11 9.44 -9.52
N PHE A 101 -7.14 10.24 -9.96
CA PHE A 101 -7.36 11.65 -10.29
C PHE A 101 -8.45 11.82 -11.37
N THR A 102 -8.44 10.97 -12.40
CA THR A 102 -9.46 10.94 -13.46
C THR A 102 -10.87 10.67 -12.90
N MET A 103 -10.98 9.74 -11.97
CA MET A 103 -12.27 9.37 -11.37
C MET A 103 -12.81 10.44 -10.43
N LEU A 104 -11.93 11.04 -9.63
CA LEU A 104 -12.28 12.09 -8.67
C LEU A 104 -12.65 13.41 -9.35
N THR A 105 -11.96 13.77 -10.44
CA THR A 105 -12.22 15.00 -11.20
C THR A 105 -13.29 14.85 -12.28
N ALA A 106 -13.95 13.70 -12.41
CA ALA A 106 -14.87 13.41 -13.52
C ALA A 106 -15.99 14.45 -13.69
N HIS A 107 -16.54 14.99 -12.58
CA HIS A 107 -17.58 16.02 -12.63
C HIS A 107 -17.04 17.34 -13.18
N ALA A 108 -15.94 17.83 -12.63
CA ALA A 108 -15.29 19.07 -13.06
C ALA A 108 -14.80 18.99 -14.51
N ARG A 109 -14.32 17.81 -14.92
CA ARG A 109 -13.92 17.51 -16.30
C ARG A 109 -15.07 17.64 -17.27
N LYS A 110 -16.23 17.06 -16.92
CA LYS A 110 -17.46 17.18 -17.73
C LYS A 110 -17.93 18.64 -17.84
N ALA A 111 -17.87 19.36 -16.72
CA ALA A 111 -18.24 20.77 -16.65
C ALA A 111 -17.18 21.72 -17.25
N ARG A 112 -15.97 21.23 -17.54
CA ARG A 112 -14.81 22.04 -17.98
C ARG A 112 -14.54 23.26 -17.10
N ARG A 113 -14.70 23.09 -15.79
CA ARG A 113 -14.49 24.17 -14.80
C ARG A 113 -14.08 23.57 -13.46
N TYR A 114 -13.31 24.33 -12.71
CA TYR A 114 -13.05 24.04 -11.32
C TYR A 114 -14.21 24.50 -10.45
N ASP A 115 -14.69 23.65 -9.59
CA ASP A 115 -15.41 24.02 -8.38
C ASP A 115 -14.45 24.03 -7.18
N PHE A 116 -14.93 24.49 -6.05
CA PHE A 116 -14.12 24.57 -4.82
C PHE A 116 -13.52 23.22 -4.44
N ASN A 117 -14.31 22.13 -4.54
CA ASN A 117 -13.85 20.78 -4.17
C ASN A 117 -12.73 20.30 -5.10
N THR A 118 -12.85 20.57 -6.39
CA THR A 118 -11.84 20.19 -7.38
C THR A 118 -10.55 20.99 -7.17
N LEU A 119 -10.63 22.25 -6.76
CA LEU A 119 -9.45 23.05 -6.42
C LEU A 119 -8.75 22.52 -5.18
N VAL A 120 -9.51 22.19 -4.12
CA VAL A 120 -8.96 21.54 -2.92
C VAL A 120 -8.31 20.20 -3.27
N LEU A 121 -9.00 19.37 -4.05
CA LEU A 121 -8.44 18.11 -4.52
C LEU A 121 -7.14 18.30 -5.32
N LEU A 122 -7.11 19.26 -6.24
CA LEU A 122 -5.91 19.58 -7.02
C LEU A 122 -4.76 20.00 -6.11
N LEU A 123 -5.01 20.86 -5.11
CA LEU A 123 -4.00 21.29 -4.14
C LEU A 123 -3.46 20.09 -3.35
N VAL A 124 -4.34 19.26 -2.80
CA VAL A 124 -3.95 18.03 -2.07
C VAL A 124 -3.15 17.11 -2.98
N TRP A 125 -3.56 16.97 -4.24
CA TRP A 125 -2.87 16.14 -5.22
C TRP A 125 -1.46 16.63 -5.50
N LEU A 126 -1.28 17.92 -5.67
CA LEU A 126 0.01 18.58 -5.88
C LEU A 126 0.95 18.46 -4.66
N LEU A 127 0.40 18.42 -3.46
CA LEU A 127 1.18 18.28 -2.22
C LEU A 127 1.63 16.82 -1.98
N ILE A 128 0.80 15.84 -2.32
CA ILE A 128 1.00 14.44 -1.93
C ILE A 128 1.67 13.62 -3.04
N MET A 129 1.18 13.72 -4.28
CA MET A 129 1.64 12.82 -5.34
C MET A 129 3.10 12.95 -5.73
N PRO A 130 3.75 14.13 -5.68
CA PRO A 130 5.20 14.20 -5.92
C PRO A 130 6.01 13.34 -4.97
N GLY A 131 5.59 13.23 -3.68
CA GLY A 131 6.21 12.35 -2.71
C GLY A 131 6.10 10.86 -3.11
N PHE A 132 4.92 10.42 -3.52
CA PHE A 132 4.70 9.05 -4.01
C PHE A 132 5.49 8.74 -5.28
N TYR A 133 5.74 9.73 -6.13
CA TYR A 133 6.53 9.55 -7.35
C TYR A 133 8.04 9.54 -7.09
N ALA A 134 8.53 10.37 -6.16
CA ALA A 134 9.95 10.43 -5.82
C ALA A 134 10.38 9.25 -4.93
N ALA A 135 9.54 8.86 -3.98
CA ALA A 135 9.79 7.78 -3.04
C ALA A 135 9.14 6.48 -3.54
N LEU A 136 9.88 5.71 -4.33
CA LEU A 136 9.40 4.41 -4.82
C LEU A 136 9.29 3.43 -3.65
N GLN A 137 8.06 2.96 -3.40
CA GLN A 137 7.77 2.01 -2.34
C GLN A 137 6.67 1.05 -2.78
N PHE A 138 6.92 -0.25 -2.60
CA PHE A 138 5.96 -1.28 -2.99
C PHE A 138 4.63 -1.19 -2.21
N SER A 139 4.66 -0.76 -0.94
CA SER A 139 3.44 -0.54 -0.16
C SER A 139 2.56 0.56 -0.75
N HIS A 140 3.17 1.66 -1.21
CA HIS A 140 2.46 2.74 -1.89
C HIS A 140 1.85 2.27 -3.22
N ALA A 141 2.63 1.54 -4.03
CA ALA A 141 2.15 0.98 -5.29
C ALA A 141 0.99 -0.01 -5.06
N ALA A 142 1.11 -0.88 -4.05
CA ALA A 142 0.07 -1.84 -3.66
C ALA A 142 -1.23 -1.13 -3.25
N PHE A 143 -1.11 -0.14 -2.35
CA PHE A 143 -2.25 0.64 -1.88
C PHE A 143 -2.94 1.40 -3.02
N LEU A 144 -2.19 2.17 -3.81
CA LEU A 144 -2.76 2.96 -4.92
C LEU A 144 -3.44 2.05 -5.95
N THR A 145 -2.84 0.89 -6.25
CA THR A 145 -3.40 -0.08 -7.19
C THR A 145 -4.69 -0.70 -6.63
N GLY A 146 -4.67 -1.19 -5.39
CA GLY A 146 -5.84 -1.73 -4.70
C GLY A 146 -6.96 -0.69 -4.57
N PHE A 147 -6.61 0.53 -4.16
CA PHE A 147 -7.56 1.63 -4.04
C PHE A 147 -8.18 2.03 -5.38
N THR A 148 -7.39 2.04 -6.45
CA THR A 148 -7.93 2.21 -7.82
C THR A 148 -8.95 1.13 -8.14
N GLY A 149 -8.66 -0.12 -7.77
CA GLY A 149 -9.58 -1.25 -7.94
C GLY A 149 -10.90 -1.02 -7.22
N VAL A 150 -10.86 -0.62 -5.94
CA VAL A 150 -12.06 -0.28 -5.15
C VAL A 150 -12.87 0.82 -5.81
N LEU A 151 -12.23 1.92 -6.24
CA LEU A 151 -12.93 3.03 -6.91
C LEU A 151 -13.57 2.59 -8.24
N VAL A 152 -12.90 1.74 -9.01
CA VAL A 152 -13.46 1.18 -10.26
C VAL A 152 -14.68 0.31 -9.95
N CYS A 153 -14.62 -0.56 -8.94
CA CYS A 153 -15.75 -1.36 -8.50
C CYS A 153 -16.93 -0.49 -8.05
N LEU A 154 -16.68 0.52 -7.22
CA LEU A 154 -17.73 1.41 -6.73
C LEU A 154 -18.37 2.23 -7.85
N LYS A 155 -17.58 2.74 -8.80
CA LYS A 155 -18.07 3.59 -9.88
C LYS A 155 -18.70 2.83 -11.04
N TYR A 156 -18.13 1.68 -11.39
CA TYR A 156 -18.52 0.90 -12.57
C TYR A 156 -19.08 -0.49 -12.24
N GLY A 157 -19.34 -0.78 -10.95
CA GLY A 157 -19.81 -2.07 -10.47
C GLY A 157 -21.23 -2.46 -10.93
N SER A 158 -21.94 -1.58 -11.62
CA SER A 158 -23.16 -1.94 -12.35
C SER A 158 -22.87 -2.86 -13.55
N SER A 159 -21.67 -2.78 -14.14
CA SER A 159 -21.21 -3.61 -15.24
C SER A 159 -20.26 -4.71 -14.77
N TRP A 160 -20.36 -5.89 -15.41
CA TRP A 160 -19.44 -6.99 -15.14
C TRP A 160 -17.97 -6.62 -15.45
N LYS A 161 -17.77 -5.88 -16.54
CA LYS A 161 -16.43 -5.38 -16.92
C LYS A 161 -15.81 -4.53 -15.81
N GLY A 162 -16.59 -3.62 -15.21
CA GLY A 162 -16.13 -2.79 -14.09
C GLY A 162 -15.75 -3.61 -12.86
N LEU A 163 -16.55 -4.62 -12.50
CA LEU A 163 -16.24 -5.52 -11.38
C LEU A 163 -14.98 -6.34 -11.65
N CYS A 164 -14.83 -6.93 -12.84
CA CYS A 164 -13.64 -7.71 -13.18
C CYS A 164 -12.38 -6.83 -13.20
N THR A 165 -12.45 -5.66 -13.82
CA THR A 165 -11.29 -4.74 -13.86
C THR A 165 -10.92 -4.25 -12.46
N GLY A 166 -11.90 -3.83 -11.67
CA GLY A 166 -11.64 -3.37 -10.30
C GLY A 166 -11.14 -4.51 -9.41
N GLY A 167 -11.77 -5.69 -9.47
CA GLY A 167 -11.32 -6.87 -8.74
C GLY A 167 -9.90 -7.31 -9.11
N PHE A 168 -9.56 -7.28 -10.40
CA PHE A 168 -8.20 -7.55 -10.86
C PHE A 168 -7.18 -6.57 -10.25
N LEU A 169 -7.50 -5.28 -10.21
CA LEU A 169 -6.61 -4.29 -9.61
C LEU A 169 -6.46 -4.47 -8.09
N CYS A 170 -7.54 -4.84 -7.38
CA CYS A 170 -7.45 -5.19 -5.95
C CYS A 170 -6.54 -6.39 -5.73
N VAL A 171 -6.71 -7.46 -6.52
CA VAL A 171 -5.85 -8.65 -6.46
C VAL A 171 -4.41 -8.32 -6.83
N LEU A 172 -4.17 -7.50 -7.85
CA LEU A 172 -2.82 -7.05 -8.21
C LEU A 172 -2.17 -6.28 -7.05
N GLY A 173 -2.91 -5.39 -6.38
CA GLY A 173 -2.45 -4.73 -5.16
C GLY A 173 -2.03 -5.74 -4.08
N SER A 174 -2.82 -6.80 -3.86
CA SER A 174 -2.50 -7.85 -2.89
C SER A 174 -1.29 -8.70 -3.29
N MET A 175 -1.02 -8.86 -4.58
CA MET A 175 0.19 -9.54 -5.07
C MET A 175 1.46 -8.69 -4.84
N ILE A 176 1.35 -7.38 -4.86
CA ILE A 176 2.46 -6.46 -4.55
C ILE A 176 2.70 -6.48 -3.03
N ARG A 177 1.66 -6.24 -2.22
CA ARG A 177 1.71 -6.31 -0.76
C ARG A 177 0.31 -6.53 -0.18
N LEU A 178 0.12 -7.70 0.45
CA LEU A 178 -1.20 -8.09 0.97
C LEU A 178 -1.73 -7.10 2.01
N ASP A 179 -0.91 -6.72 3.00
CA ASP A 179 -1.34 -5.88 4.12
C ASP A 179 -1.87 -4.52 3.64
N ALA A 180 -1.17 -3.88 2.69
CA ALA A 180 -1.58 -2.61 2.11
C ALA A 180 -2.88 -2.73 1.29
N ALA A 181 -3.08 -3.85 0.58
CA ALA A 181 -4.30 -4.11 -0.17
C ALA A 181 -5.48 -4.42 0.76
N LEU A 182 -5.27 -5.16 1.87
CA LEU A 182 -6.33 -5.44 2.86
C LEU A 182 -6.87 -4.16 3.51
N VAL A 183 -6.06 -3.12 3.66
CA VAL A 183 -6.55 -1.80 4.11
C VAL A 183 -7.58 -1.27 3.11
N CYS A 184 -7.31 -1.35 1.80
CA CYS A 184 -8.26 -0.92 0.77
C CYS A 184 -9.56 -1.74 0.81
N ASP A 185 -9.45 -3.06 0.98
CA ASP A 185 -10.59 -3.97 1.06
C ASP A 185 -11.44 -3.73 2.31
N ALA A 186 -10.80 -3.43 3.45
CA ALA A 186 -11.49 -3.04 4.68
C ALA A 186 -12.29 -1.74 4.50
N PHE A 187 -11.71 -0.75 3.84
CA PHE A 187 -12.41 0.48 3.48
C PHE A 187 -13.56 0.22 2.51
N TRP A 188 -13.38 -0.65 1.53
CA TRP A 188 -14.47 -1.04 0.63
C TRP A 188 -15.63 -1.66 1.42
N GLY A 189 -15.33 -2.61 2.32
CA GLY A 189 -16.31 -3.20 3.24
C GLY A 189 -17.04 -2.14 4.08
N ALA A 190 -16.31 -1.19 4.66
CA ALA A 190 -16.88 -0.11 5.46
C ALA A 190 -17.86 0.77 4.65
N ILE A 191 -17.52 1.12 3.40
CA ILE A 191 -18.41 1.86 2.50
C ILE A 191 -19.69 1.07 2.21
N LEU A 192 -19.57 -0.23 1.93
CA LEU A 192 -20.72 -1.08 1.65
C LEU A 192 -21.63 -1.22 2.88
N LEU A 193 -21.03 -1.34 4.08
CA LEU A 193 -21.76 -1.37 5.36
C LEU A 193 -22.49 -0.05 5.60
N ALA A 194 -21.80 1.09 5.51
CA ALA A 194 -22.41 2.40 5.68
C ALA A 194 -23.59 2.60 4.73
N GLY A 195 -23.41 2.27 3.47
CA GLY A 195 -24.49 2.33 2.49
C GLY A 195 -25.67 1.37 2.76
N SER A 196 -25.46 0.31 3.56
CA SER A 196 -26.52 -0.63 3.94
C SER A 196 -27.32 -0.14 5.15
N LEU A 197 -26.72 0.69 5.99
CA LEU A 197 -27.34 1.27 7.18
C LEU A 197 -28.22 2.49 6.88
N ASP A 198 -28.06 3.10 5.70
CA ASP A 198 -28.97 4.18 5.23
C ASP A 198 -30.40 3.61 5.10
N GLY A 199 -31.22 3.87 6.12
CA GLY A 199 -32.51 3.26 6.43
C GLY A 199 -33.66 3.49 5.44
N PHE A 200 -33.36 3.94 4.20
CA PHE A 200 -34.31 4.00 3.11
C PHE A 200 -34.45 2.60 2.48
N LYS A 201 -35.68 2.12 2.35
CA LYS A 201 -35.98 0.88 1.62
C LYS A 201 -35.35 0.93 0.23
N PRO A 202 -34.22 0.26 -0.03
CA PRO A 202 -33.56 0.33 -1.32
C PRO A 202 -34.44 -0.36 -2.36
N SER A 203 -34.49 0.18 -3.57
CA SER A 203 -35.15 -0.51 -4.68
C SER A 203 -34.45 -1.87 -4.93
N ARG A 204 -35.19 -2.85 -5.48
CA ARG A 204 -34.64 -4.19 -5.79
C ARG A 204 -33.37 -4.11 -6.63
N GLU A 205 -33.25 -3.13 -7.50
CA GLU A 205 -32.11 -2.89 -8.36
C GLU A 205 -30.87 -2.44 -7.57
N LYS A 206 -31.06 -1.51 -6.63
CA LYS A 206 -29.97 -1.08 -5.70
C LYS A 206 -29.50 -2.22 -4.81
N MET A 207 -30.42 -3.08 -4.34
CA MET A 207 -30.05 -4.27 -3.55
C MET A 207 -29.22 -5.26 -4.38
N ARG A 208 -29.63 -5.52 -5.65
CA ARG A 208 -28.85 -6.39 -6.54
C ARG A 208 -27.46 -5.83 -6.84
N ALA A 209 -27.35 -4.51 -7.05
CA ALA A 209 -26.06 -3.86 -7.26
C ALA A 209 -25.15 -3.99 -6.04
N ARG A 210 -25.68 -3.76 -4.83
CA ARG A 210 -24.94 -3.95 -3.57
C ARG A 210 -24.53 -5.40 -3.36
N GLY A 211 -25.41 -6.36 -3.61
CA GLY A 211 -25.11 -7.79 -3.53
C GLY A 211 -23.94 -8.19 -4.43
N ARG A 212 -23.91 -7.66 -5.66
CA ARG A 212 -22.77 -7.89 -6.58
C ARG A 212 -21.46 -7.30 -6.05
N LEU A 213 -21.47 -6.13 -5.42
CA LEU A 213 -20.29 -5.51 -4.84
C LEU A 213 -19.77 -6.31 -3.63
N TRP A 214 -20.67 -6.80 -2.76
CA TRP A 214 -20.29 -7.72 -1.67
C TRP A 214 -19.71 -9.02 -2.19
N LEU A 215 -20.31 -9.60 -3.22
CA LEU A 215 -19.78 -10.82 -3.84
C LEU A 215 -18.40 -10.58 -4.47
N ALA A 216 -18.19 -9.42 -5.11
CA ALA A 216 -16.90 -9.04 -5.67
C ALA A 216 -15.85 -8.88 -4.57
N LEU A 217 -16.17 -8.20 -3.46
CA LEU A 217 -15.26 -8.08 -2.30
C LEU A 217 -14.92 -9.46 -1.73
N ALA A 218 -15.90 -10.33 -1.52
CA ALA A 218 -15.66 -11.68 -1.03
C ALA A 218 -14.77 -12.48 -1.99
N GLY A 219 -14.99 -12.35 -3.30
CA GLY A 219 -14.14 -12.96 -4.34
C GLY A 219 -12.71 -12.43 -4.32
N VAL A 220 -12.52 -11.12 -4.20
CA VAL A 220 -11.19 -10.50 -4.08
C VAL A 220 -10.47 -11.03 -2.85
N LEU A 221 -11.12 -11.03 -1.68
CA LEU A 221 -10.52 -11.55 -0.44
C LEU A 221 -10.15 -13.02 -0.57
N ALA A 222 -11.05 -13.85 -1.11
CA ALA A 222 -10.78 -15.27 -1.30
C ALA A 222 -9.56 -15.52 -2.21
N VAL A 223 -9.45 -14.79 -3.32
CA VAL A 223 -8.31 -14.89 -4.24
C VAL A 223 -7.04 -14.36 -3.58
N SER A 224 -7.09 -13.21 -2.89
CA SER A 224 -5.93 -12.61 -2.22
C SER A 224 -5.37 -13.53 -1.13
N PHE A 225 -6.23 -14.12 -0.30
CA PHE A 225 -5.80 -15.09 0.71
C PHE A 225 -5.28 -16.41 0.06
N GLY A 226 -5.90 -16.90 -1.00
CA GLY A 226 -5.39 -18.04 -1.75
C GLY A 226 -4.00 -17.79 -2.34
N LEU A 227 -3.76 -16.60 -2.90
CA LEU A 227 -2.45 -16.18 -3.39
C LEU A 227 -1.43 -16.02 -2.28
N ASN A 228 -1.84 -15.61 -1.08
CA ASN A 228 -0.97 -15.52 0.08
C ASN A 228 -0.56 -16.92 0.58
N GLU A 229 -1.48 -17.87 0.62
CA GLU A 229 -1.14 -19.27 0.97
C GLU A 229 -0.22 -19.90 -0.09
N TYR A 230 -0.45 -19.63 -1.37
CA TYR A 230 0.47 -20.00 -2.43
C TYR A 230 1.86 -19.37 -2.21
N ASN A 231 1.92 -18.08 -1.87
CA ASN A 231 3.17 -17.38 -1.58
C ASN A 231 3.95 -18.05 -0.44
N LYS A 232 3.28 -18.36 0.68
CA LYS A 232 3.89 -19.08 1.80
C LYS A 232 4.42 -20.45 1.37
N HIS A 233 3.63 -21.20 0.58
CA HIS A 233 4.03 -22.53 0.10
C HIS A 233 5.24 -22.44 -0.85
N ALA A 234 5.26 -21.47 -1.76
CA ALA A 234 6.37 -21.27 -2.69
C ALA A 234 7.68 -20.96 -1.96
N HIS A 235 7.63 -20.17 -0.88
CA HIS A 235 8.82 -19.81 -0.11
C HIS A 235 9.33 -20.91 0.83
N ARG A 236 8.51 -21.92 1.18
CA ARG A 236 8.94 -23.02 2.06
C ARG A 236 10.06 -23.88 1.47
N ASN A 237 10.12 -23.98 0.15
CA ASN A 237 11.01 -24.91 -0.55
C ASN A 237 12.19 -24.22 -1.25
N VAL A 238 12.38 -22.92 -1.05
CA VAL A 238 13.42 -22.13 -1.75
C VAL A 238 14.82 -22.41 -1.19
N LEU A 239 14.90 -22.61 0.11
CA LEU A 239 16.14 -22.96 0.80
C LEU A 239 15.95 -24.31 1.49
N GLU A 240 16.79 -25.29 1.16
CA GLU A 240 16.76 -26.61 1.80
C GLU A 240 16.88 -26.46 3.32
N GLY A 241 15.85 -26.94 4.04
CA GLY A 241 15.82 -26.93 5.51
C GLY A 241 15.41 -25.63 6.20
N CYS A 242 15.07 -24.55 5.45
CA CYS A 242 14.65 -23.28 6.04
C CYS A 242 13.27 -22.85 5.54
N ASP A 243 12.31 -22.67 6.46
CA ASP A 243 11.05 -21.98 6.19
C ASP A 243 11.32 -20.45 6.20
N VAL A 244 11.59 -19.89 5.03
CA VAL A 244 11.90 -18.46 4.86
C VAL A 244 10.78 -17.56 5.38
N ALA A 245 9.53 -18.00 5.31
CA ALA A 245 8.39 -17.23 5.82
C ALA A 245 8.41 -17.16 7.35
N ALA A 246 8.61 -18.30 8.02
CA ALA A 246 8.73 -18.37 9.47
C ALA A 246 9.97 -17.62 9.96
N TRP A 247 11.11 -17.80 9.28
CA TRP A 247 12.34 -17.06 9.55
C TRP A 247 12.13 -15.54 9.47
N ASN A 248 11.54 -15.05 8.40
CA ASN A 248 11.30 -13.61 8.23
C ASN A 248 10.28 -13.07 9.25
N GLN A 249 9.29 -13.87 9.64
CA GLN A 249 8.35 -13.48 10.70
C GLN A 249 9.05 -13.32 12.05
N ALA A 250 9.92 -14.25 12.44
CA ALA A 250 10.67 -14.18 13.68
C ALA A 250 11.63 -12.98 13.66
N ARG A 251 12.36 -12.79 12.55
CA ARG A 251 13.24 -11.64 12.32
C ARG A 251 12.48 -10.30 12.43
N ALA A 252 11.36 -10.17 11.74
CA ALA A 252 10.57 -8.96 11.75
C ALA A 252 10.02 -8.63 13.16
N LEU A 253 9.61 -9.65 13.92
CA LEU A 253 9.22 -9.44 15.31
C LEU A 253 10.36 -8.93 16.16
N LEU A 254 11.60 -9.35 15.90
CA LEU A 254 12.79 -8.85 16.62
C LEU A 254 13.17 -7.43 16.19
N SER A 255 13.20 -7.16 14.88
CA SER A 255 13.67 -5.87 14.33
C SER A 255 12.62 -4.76 14.44
N ASP A 256 11.37 -5.07 14.13
CA ASP A 256 10.34 -4.04 13.87
C ASP A 256 9.47 -3.75 15.09
N THR A 257 9.55 -4.60 16.15
CA THR A 257 8.81 -4.37 17.39
C THR A 257 9.68 -3.86 18.52
N CYS A 258 9.15 -2.94 19.32
CA CYS A 258 9.85 -2.52 20.52
C CYS A 258 9.99 -3.68 21.51
N PRO A 259 11.13 -3.80 22.20
CA PRO A 259 11.29 -4.75 23.28
C PRO A 259 10.30 -4.42 24.41
N ILE A 260 9.74 -5.48 25.02
CA ILE A 260 8.87 -5.35 26.21
C ILE A 260 9.70 -5.01 27.44
N ARG A 261 10.94 -5.51 27.48
CA ARG A 261 11.87 -5.29 28.60
C ARG A 261 12.97 -4.30 28.21
N PRO A 262 13.47 -3.51 29.17
CA PRO A 262 14.65 -2.68 28.93
C PRO A 262 15.86 -3.55 28.63
N GLU A 263 16.82 -3.03 27.87
CA GLU A 263 17.97 -3.79 27.34
C GLU A 263 18.77 -4.56 28.40
N GLY A 264 18.88 -4.06 29.62
CA GLY A 264 19.58 -4.74 30.73
C GLY A 264 18.77 -5.84 31.44
N ALA A 265 17.51 -6.07 31.05
CA ALA A 265 16.62 -7.05 31.66
C ALA A 265 16.28 -8.24 30.74
N TYR A 266 17.04 -8.42 29.65
CA TYR A 266 16.88 -9.56 28.76
C TYR A 266 17.31 -10.87 29.45
N GLN A 267 16.54 -11.94 29.27
CA GLN A 267 16.79 -13.25 29.88
C GLN A 267 17.72 -14.11 28.97
N CYS A 268 18.84 -13.54 28.50
CA CYS A 268 19.68 -14.18 27.50
C CYS A 268 20.28 -15.52 27.97
N GLU A 269 20.68 -15.63 29.22
CA GLU A 269 21.26 -16.86 29.80
C GLU A 269 20.23 -17.99 29.84
N GLU A 270 19.01 -17.71 30.20
CA GLU A 270 17.90 -18.69 30.29
C GLU A 270 17.62 -19.35 28.94
N TYR A 271 17.72 -18.57 27.84
CA TYR A 271 17.43 -19.05 26.49
C TYR A 271 18.69 -19.40 25.68
N GLY A 272 19.90 -19.33 26.28
CA GLY A 272 21.15 -19.66 25.63
C GLY A 272 21.48 -18.80 24.42
N VAL A 273 21.21 -17.49 24.51
CA VAL A 273 21.44 -16.51 23.44
C VAL A 273 22.25 -15.32 23.97
N PHE A 274 22.73 -14.46 23.07
CA PHE A 274 23.49 -13.29 23.43
C PHE A 274 22.71 -11.99 23.17
N ALA A 275 22.82 -11.02 24.10
CA ALA A 275 22.18 -9.72 23.95
C ALA A 275 22.67 -8.95 22.70
N ASN A 276 23.92 -9.17 22.31
CA ASN A 276 24.49 -8.60 21.10
C ASN A 276 23.82 -9.09 19.83
N ASP A 277 23.36 -10.35 19.80
CA ASP A 277 22.68 -10.93 18.63
C ASP A 277 21.30 -10.29 18.42
N ILE A 278 20.61 -9.92 19.52
CA ILE A 278 19.38 -9.13 19.45
C ILE A 278 19.65 -7.78 18.76
N LYS A 279 20.77 -7.13 19.09
CA LYS A 279 21.18 -5.89 18.45
C LYS A 279 21.52 -6.09 16.99
N MET A 280 22.23 -7.15 16.63
CA MET A 280 22.60 -7.48 15.26
C MET A 280 21.35 -7.66 14.40
N VAL A 281 20.34 -8.42 14.87
CA VAL A 281 19.08 -8.59 14.14
C VAL A 281 18.36 -7.25 13.97
N ARG A 282 18.33 -6.41 15.01
CA ARG A 282 17.71 -5.08 14.95
C ARG A 282 18.42 -4.13 13.99
N MET A 283 19.72 -4.29 13.78
CA MET A 283 20.53 -3.50 12.84
C MET A 283 20.57 -4.12 11.44
N PHE A 284 19.80 -5.17 11.17
CA PHE A 284 19.77 -5.89 9.90
C PHE A 284 21.13 -6.45 9.46
N THR A 285 21.99 -6.81 10.43
CA THR A 285 23.32 -7.38 10.17
C THR A 285 23.37 -8.90 10.26
N ASN A 286 22.22 -9.56 10.31
CA ASN A 286 22.04 -11.01 10.46
C ASN A 286 21.94 -11.70 9.08
N CYS A 287 22.96 -11.57 8.25
CA CYS A 287 22.96 -12.14 6.89
C CYS A 287 23.21 -13.66 6.85
N ASP A 288 23.71 -14.26 7.94
CA ASP A 288 23.96 -15.69 8.04
C ASP A 288 22.72 -16.40 8.57
N MET A 289 21.96 -17.06 7.66
CA MET A 289 20.73 -17.76 8.00
C MET A 289 20.98 -19.08 8.75
N ASP A 290 22.18 -19.66 8.65
CA ASP A 290 22.53 -20.87 9.39
C ASP A 290 22.77 -20.53 10.87
N ALA A 291 23.48 -19.43 11.14
CA ALA A 291 23.71 -18.93 12.49
C ALA A 291 22.43 -18.35 13.11
N PHE A 292 21.66 -17.57 12.34
CA PHE A 292 20.40 -16.96 12.76
C PHE A 292 19.19 -17.72 12.19
N ASN A 293 19.16 -19.05 12.37
CA ASN A 293 18.02 -19.85 11.95
C ASN A 293 16.73 -19.52 12.74
N THR A 294 15.59 -20.02 12.29
CA THR A 294 14.27 -19.71 12.89
C THR A 294 14.22 -20.01 14.37
N ASP A 295 14.74 -21.15 14.82
CA ASP A 295 14.76 -21.55 16.24
C ASP A 295 15.61 -20.59 17.08
N TYR A 296 16.75 -20.12 16.56
CA TYR A 296 17.58 -19.16 17.24
C TYR A 296 16.93 -17.79 17.33
N LEU A 297 16.28 -17.31 16.26
CA LEU A 297 15.52 -16.06 16.27
C LEU A 297 14.34 -16.11 17.24
N GLU A 298 13.64 -17.23 17.35
CA GLU A 298 12.58 -17.41 18.35
C GLU A 298 13.12 -17.37 19.78
N ARG A 299 14.25 -17.99 20.05
CA ARG A 299 14.92 -17.90 21.37
C ARG A 299 15.37 -16.48 21.70
N LEU A 300 15.90 -15.74 20.73
CA LEU A 300 16.23 -14.32 20.90
C LEU A 300 14.96 -13.50 21.25
N LEU A 301 13.84 -13.81 20.60
CA LEU A 301 12.56 -13.16 20.86
C LEU A 301 12.03 -13.47 22.27
N LEU A 302 12.14 -14.72 22.71
CA LEU A 302 11.79 -15.14 24.07
C LEU A 302 12.69 -14.47 25.11
N ALA A 303 13.99 -14.42 24.88
CA ALA A 303 14.94 -13.75 25.76
C ALA A 303 14.65 -12.25 25.91
N ARG A 304 14.27 -11.60 24.81
CA ARG A 304 13.90 -10.18 24.79
C ARG A 304 12.57 -9.89 25.48
N ASP A 305 11.55 -10.72 25.23
CA ASP A 305 10.17 -10.42 25.57
C ASP A 305 9.59 -11.34 26.66
N GLY A 306 10.27 -12.43 27.03
CA GLY A 306 9.83 -13.37 28.08
C GLY A 306 8.67 -14.29 27.68
N GLY A 307 8.42 -14.47 26.38
CA GLY A 307 7.47 -15.48 25.89
C GLY A 307 5.97 -15.15 26.04
N GLU A 308 5.62 -14.07 26.68
CA GLU A 308 4.23 -13.74 26.94
C GLU A 308 3.52 -13.08 25.73
N PHE A 309 2.40 -13.66 25.27
CA PHE A 309 1.62 -13.13 24.14
C PHE A 309 0.90 -11.82 24.47
N TRP A 310 0.33 -11.69 25.65
CA TRP A 310 -0.48 -10.54 26.03
C TRP A 310 0.28 -9.22 26.15
N PRO A 311 1.50 -9.16 26.71
CA PRO A 311 2.31 -7.96 26.69
C PRO A 311 2.61 -7.47 25.25
N ARG A 312 2.84 -8.40 24.31
CA ARG A 312 3.05 -8.05 22.88
C ARG A 312 1.84 -7.42 22.23
N ALA A 313 0.64 -7.95 22.51
CA ALA A 313 -0.62 -7.37 22.03
C ALA A 313 -0.88 -6.00 22.65
N TRP A 314 -0.55 -5.83 23.94
CA TRP A 314 -0.67 -4.56 24.63
C TRP A 314 0.28 -3.48 24.09
N VAL A 315 1.56 -3.80 23.93
CA VAL A 315 2.57 -2.88 23.33
C VAL A 315 2.20 -2.48 21.90
N ARG A 316 1.63 -3.39 21.11
CA ARG A 316 1.07 -3.04 19.80
C ARG A 316 -0.15 -2.13 19.90
N GLY A 317 -1.03 -2.38 20.89
CA GLY A 317 -2.18 -1.53 21.18
C GLY A 317 -1.77 -0.14 21.67
N GLU A 318 -0.76 -0.07 22.54
CA GLU A 318 -0.19 1.18 23.02
C GLU A 318 0.47 2.00 21.90
N LYS A 319 1.21 1.36 21.00
CA LYS A 319 1.72 2.03 19.78
C LYS A 319 0.62 2.52 18.86
N ALA A 320 -0.45 1.73 18.68
CA ALA A 320 -1.62 2.19 17.93
C ALA A 320 -2.28 3.40 18.63
N LEU A 321 -2.29 3.43 19.95
CA LEU A 321 -2.76 4.58 20.73
C LEU A 321 -1.78 5.77 20.67
N HIS A 322 -0.47 5.54 20.52
CA HIS A 322 0.51 6.61 20.28
C HIS A 322 0.31 7.32 18.93
N LEU A 323 -0.28 6.67 17.93
CA LEU A 323 -0.74 7.35 16.71
C LEU A 323 -1.82 8.42 17.01
N PHE A 324 -2.50 8.32 18.17
CA PHE A 324 -3.42 9.33 18.71
C PHE A 324 -2.77 10.20 19.80
N SER A 325 -1.42 10.15 19.95
CA SER A 325 -0.71 11.10 20.81
C SER A 325 -0.90 12.52 20.31
N TRP A 326 -0.86 13.49 21.24
CA TRP A 326 -1.06 14.90 20.91
C TRP A 326 -0.10 15.37 19.80
N ASP A 327 1.14 14.91 19.81
CA ASP A 327 2.14 15.25 18.79
C ASP A 327 1.74 14.70 17.42
N SER A 328 1.37 13.42 17.33
CA SER A 328 0.87 12.81 16.08
C SER A 328 -0.43 13.46 15.59
N VAL A 329 -1.33 13.85 16.51
CA VAL A 329 -2.56 14.57 16.17
C VAL A 329 -2.23 15.95 15.62
N MET A 330 -1.23 16.65 16.18
CA MET A 330 -0.82 17.98 15.71
C MET A 330 -0.11 17.91 14.35
N ASP A 331 0.73 16.90 14.13
CA ASP A 331 1.38 16.69 12.83
C ASP A 331 0.34 16.35 11.73
N LEU A 332 -0.71 15.64 12.09
CA LEU A 332 -1.82 15.29 11.20
C LEU A 332 -2.94 16.37 11.18
N LEU A 333 -2.83 17.44 11.96
CA LEU A 333 -3.87 18.46 12.06
C LEU A 333 -4.29 19.06 10.71
N PRO A 334 -3.36 19.43 9.79
CA PRO A 334 -3.72 19.89 8.47
C PRO A 334 -4.57 18.87 7.71
N CYS A 335 -4.27 17.61 7.87
CA CYS A 335 -4.96 16.49 7.29
C CYS A 335 -6.37 16.33 7.88
N TRP A 336 -6.52 16.42 9.21
CA TRP A 336 -7.82 16.38 9.88
C TRP A 336 -8.71 17.55 9.51
N ILE A 337 -8.15 18.76 9.33
CA ILE A 337 -8.88 19.93 8.84
C ILE A 337 -9.39 19.67 7.41
N LEU A 338 -8.53 19.19 6.51
CA LEU A 338 -8.92 18.85 5.13
C LEU A 338 -9.99 17.75 5.10
N PHE A 339 -9.87 16.74 5.94
CA PHE A 339 -10.87 15.68 6.11
C PHE A 339 -12.21 16.24 6.59
N GLY A 340 -12.21 17.08 7.63
CA GLY A 340 -13.41 17.73 8.14
C GLY A 340 -14.10 18.63 7.11
N LEU A 341 -13.30 19.38 6.31
CA LEU A 341 -13.81 20.20 5.21
C LEU A 341 -14.40 19.33 4.10
N ALA A 342 -13.75 18.23 3.72
CA ALA A 342 -14.25 17.27 2.74
C ALA A 342 -15.55 16.61 3.20
N CYS A 343 -15.65 16.19 4.47
CA CYS A 343 -16.87 15.68 5.08
C CYS A 343 -18.01 16.71 5.02
N ARG A 344 -17.74 17.95 5.45
CA ARG A 344 -18.75 19.02 5.45
C ARG A 344 -19.30 19.32 4.06
N VAL A 345 -18.45 19.27 3.05
CA VAL A 345 -18.84 19.54 1.66
C VAL A 345 -19.65 18.37 1.09
N SER A 346 -19.24 17.12 1.36
CA SER A 346 -19.95 15.91 0.93
C SER A 346 -21.35 15.83 1.53
N PHE A 347 -21.48 16.11 2.83
CA PHE A 347 -22.79 16.12 3.51
C PHE A 347 -23.75 17.18 2.97
N ARG A 348 -23.25 18.37 2.57
CA ARG A 348 -24.11 19.45 2.06
C ARG A 348 -24.64 19.22 0.65
N ARG A 349 -24.01 18.37 -0.16
CA ARG A 349 -24.36 18.20 -1.58
C ARG A 349 -24.98 16.84 -1.92
N GLY A 350 -25.07 15.92 -0.97
CA GLY A 350 -25.49 14.54 -1.26
C GLY A 350 -24.54 13.80 -2.23
N ASP A 351 -23.40 14.42 -2.55
CA ASP A 351 -22.40 13.90 -3.48
C ASP A 351 -21.31 13.15 -2.71
N SER A 352 -21.43 11.89 -2.85
CA SER A 352 -20.51 10.75 -2.67
C SER A 352 -19.63 10.69 -1.40
N PRO A 353 -19.85 9.61 -0.65
CA PRO A 353 -18.91 9.10 0.37
C PRO A 353 -17.47 8.94 -0.15
N ALA A 354 -17.28 8.87 -1.46
CA ALA A 354 -16.01 8.67 -2.11
C ALA A 354 -14.98 9.77 -1.81
N LEU A 355 -15.37 11.06 -1.74
CA LEU A 355 -14.42 12.14 -1.46
C LEU A 355 -13.95 12.12 0.01
N VAL A 356 -14.88 11.89 0.94
CA VAL A 356 -14.57 11.73 2.37
C VAL A 356 -13.63 10.56 2.58
N PHE A 357 -13.90 9.47 1.86
CA PHE A 357 -13.09 8.28 1.88
C PHE A 357 -11.68 8.49 1.30
N CYS A 358 -11.56 9.17 0.16
CA CYS A 358 -10.26 9.41 -0.47
C CYS A 358 -9.34 10.25 0.41
N VAL A 359 -9.88 11.30 1.03
CA VAL A 359 -9.11 12.13 1.97
C VAL A 359 -8.76 11.32 3.23
N GLY A 360 -9.69 10.52 3.77
CA GLY A 360 -9.44 9.65 4.92
C GLY A 360 -8.38 8.57 4.63
N ALA A 361 -8.43 7.94 3.46
CA ALA A 361 -7.46 6.93 3.05
C ALA A 361 -6.05 7.52 2.81
N LEU A 362 -5.96 8.72 2.23
CA LEU A 362 -4.69 9.44 2.10
C LEU A 362 -4.11 9.85 3.46
N LEU A 363 -4.95 10.12 4.46
CA LEU A 363 -4.55 10.45 5.82
C LEU A 363 -3.96 9.27 6.61
N VAL A 364 -4.39 8.05 6.29
CA VAL A 364 -3.87 6.83 6.94
C VAL A 364 -2.49 6.43 6.39
N LEU A 365 -2.08 7.01 5.26
CA LEU A 365 -0.82 6.69 4.58
C LEU A 365 0.32 7.68 4.86
N ILE A 366 0.01 8.83 5.40
CA ILE A 366 0.98 9.81 5.88
C ILE A 366 1.35 9.48 7.33
#